data_688bda113e9be29c81c51e444d0291e0
#
_entry.id   688bda113e9be29c81c51e444d0291e0
#
_cell.length_a   1.000
_cell.length_b   1.000
_cell.length_c   1.000
_cell.angle_alpha   90.00
_cell.angle_beta   90.00
_cell.angle_gamma   90.00
#
_symmetry.space_group_name_H-M   'P 1'
#
loop_
_entity.id
_entity.type
_entity.pdbx_description
1 polymer ?
#
loop_
_entity_poly.entity_id
_entity_poly.type
_entity_poly.pdbx_seq_one_letter_code
_entity_poly.pdbx_strand_id
1 'polypeptide(L)'
;MSEDPVDQEDRLSEEMSAGDIDGTFVPVMRPYVTAVVLDGEAVLLAEAASEAHYLDEIATLVWSTFDGSATLDELTADFAEVFNADIDVVRGDIVALTQGIGRAGLLVGVAYEAQRDPSFAFPTGVAVGEPIPPFRLPDPDGAEVALADLAERPVLLVNWSPRCGFCTRIAPELAELQPELQARGVEMVFITLGDAEENRPLLEEHGLQPRVLFGEGLDVEVFAGVGTPSAYLVDDEGKAASPLTIGADKVPDLARSAAGR
;
A
#
# COMPACT_ATOMS: atom_id res chain seq x y z
N MET A 1 37.47 40.68 1.87
CA MET A 1 37.73 39.26 2.07
C MET A 1 36.37 38.61 1.95
N SER A 2 36.08 38.12 0.75
CA SER A 2 34.79 37.47 0.45
C SER A 2 34.96 36.00 0.81
N GLU A 3 34.18 35.53 1.75
CA GLU A 3 34.07 34.10 2.02
C GLU A 3 33.35 33.44 0.84
N ASP A 4 33.94 32.38 0.30
CA ASP A 4 33.45 31.64 -0.85
C ASP A 4 32.18 30.88 -0.47
N PRO A 5 31.15 30.86 -1.32
CA PRO A 5 29.91 30.13 -1.07
C PRO A 5 30.05 28.58 -1.14
N VAL A 6 31.24 28.06 -1.37
CA VAL A 6 31.52 26.62 -1.50
C VAL A 6 31.66 25.91 -0.14
N ASP A 7 31.89 26.67 0.95
CA ASP A 7 32.05 26.11 2.31
C ASP A 7 30.73 25.83 3.05
N GLN A 8 29.58 26.08 2.44
CA GLN A 8 28.26 25.86 3.05
C GLN A 8 27.61 24.53 2.65
N GLU A 9 28.09 23.88 1.58
CA GLU A 9 27.58 22.57 1.14
C GLU A 9 28.29 21.36 1.79
N ASP A 10 29.42 21.56 2.44
CA ASP A 10 30.22 20.48 3.04
C ASP A 10 29.90 20.22 4.53
N ARG A 11 28.84 20.85 5.06
CA ARG A 11 28.22 20.51 6.35
C ARG A 11 26.90 19.77 6.18
N LEU A 12 26.82 18.83 5.26
CA LEU A 12 25.90 17.73 5.39
C LEU A 12 26.46 16.85 6.52
N SER A 13 26.06 17.22 7.76
CA SER A 13 26.28 16.45 8.95
C SER A 13 26.02 14.98 8.62
N GLU A 14 26.98 14.10 8.93
CA GLU A 14 26.75 12.65 8.84
C GLU A 14 25.44 12.36 9.55
N GLU A 15 24.41 11.98 8.77
CA GLU A 15 23.14 11.58 9.36
C GLU A 15 23.41 10.33 10.21
N MET A 16 22.96 10.34 11.47
CA MET A 16 23.11 9.21 12.37
C MET A 16 22.15 8.08 12.00
N SER A 17 22.52 6.83 12.30
CA SER A 17 21.56 5.72 12.22
C SER A 17 20.43 5.88 13.25
N ALA A 18 19.23 5.52 12.88
CA ALA A 18 18.12 5.54 13.83
C ALA A 18 18.37 4.62 15.04
N GLY A 19 19.17 3.56 14.88
CA GLY A 19 19.57 2.66 15.97
C GLY A 19 20.46 3.33 17.02
N ASP A 20 21.13 4.43 16.68
CA ASP A 20 22.02 5.18 17.59
C ASP A 20 21.28 6.27 18.39
N ILE A 21 19.97 6.44 18.17
CA ILE A 21 19.14 7.37 18.94
C ILE A 21 19.06 6.88 20.40
N ASP A 22 19.45 7.73 21.30
CA ASP A 22 19.40 7.52 22.75
C ASP A 22 18.69 8.67 23.47
N GLY A 23 18.67 8.67 24.81
CA GLY A 23 18.01 9.68 25.63
C GLY A 23 18.51 11.12 25.45
N THR A 24 19.71 11.32 24.90
CA THR A 24 20.30 12.66 24.65
C THR A 24 19.86 13.28 23.33
N PHE A 25 19.22 12.49 22.47
CA PHE A 25 18.74 12.98 21.18
C PHE A 25 17.62 14.01 21.34
N VAL A 26 17.68 15.08 20.53
CA VAL A 26 16.66 16.14 20.47
C VAL A 26 15.85 15.95 19.18
N PRO A 27 14.60 15.46 19.26
CA PRO A 27 13.83 15.13 18.08
C PRO A 27 13.24 16.36 17.39
N VAL A 28 13.47 16.46 16.07
CA VAL A 28 12.90 17.50 15.21
C VAL A 28 12.32 16.84 13.96
N MET A 29 11.06 17.13 13.66
CA MET A 29 10.42 16.63 12.44
C MET A 29 10.96 17.35 11.20
N ARG A 30 11.13 16.60 10.09
CA ARG A 30 11.50 17.22 8.81
C ARG A 30 10.35 18.10 8.28
N PRO A 31 10.66 19.25 7.64
CA PRO A 31 9.64 20.25 7.26
C PRO A 31 8.65 19.78 6.18
N TYR A 32 8.97 18.72 5.45
CA TYR A 32 8.13 18.14 4.39
C TYR A 32 7.26 16.96 4.88
N VAL A 33 7.19 16.75 6.19
CA VAL A 33 6.28 15.75 6.76
C VAL A 33 4.91 16.39 6.96
N THR A 34 3.92 15.82 6.29
CA THR A 34 2.52 16.20 6.48
C THR A 34 1.88 15.28 7.50
N ALA A 35 1.15 15.85 8.45
CA ALA A 35 0.41 15.08 9.44
C ALA A 35 -1.10 15.36 9.35
N VAL A 36 -1.88 14.30 9.46
CA VAL A 36 -3.34 14.38 9.65
C VAL A 36 -3.65 13.75 11.00
N VAL A 37 -4.21 14.56 11.90
CA VAL A 37 -4.64 14.11 13.24
C VAL A 37 -6.15 14.00 13.27
N LEU A 38 -6.66 12.85 13.69
CA LEU A 38 -8.09 12.57 13.82
C LEU A 38 -8.32 11.76 15.10
N ASP A 39 -9.24 12.21 15.94
CA ASP A 39 -9.63 11.55 17.20
C ASP A 39 -8.46 11.19 18.14
N GLY A 40 -7.38 11.98 18.11
CA GLY A 40 -6.19 11.76 18.94
C GLY A 40 -5.11 10.89 18.31
N GLU A 41 -5.37 10.28 17.18
CA GLU A 41 -4.44 9.47 16.40
C GLU A 41 -3.87 10.26 15.22
N ALA A 42 -2.67 9.94 14.74
CA ALA A 42 -2.05 10.64 13.63
C ALA A 42 -1.63 9.71 12.50
N VAL A 43 -1.71 10.22 11.28
CA VAL A 43 -1.05 9.64 10.11
C VAL A 43 -0.01 10.65 9.62
N LEU A 44 1.25 10.24 9.62
CA LEU A 44 2.37 11.01 9.10
C LEU A 44 2.67 10.56 7.67
N LEU A 45 2.82 11.53 6.78
CA LEU A 45 3.17 11.29 5.38
C LEU A 45 4.45 12.05 5.05
N ALA A 46 5.48 11.33 4.60
CA ALA A 46 6.65 11.92 4.00
C ALA A 46 6.47 11.94 2.49
N GLU A 47 6.47 13.12 1.86
CA GLU A 47 6.30 13.25 0.40
C GLU A 47 7.35 12.46 -0.40
N ALA A 48 8.57 12.35 0.14
CA ALA A 48 9.68 11.66 -0.53
C ALA A 48 9.61 10.13 -0.44
N ALA A 49 8.94 9.57 0.58
CA ALA A 49 8.93 8.13 0.85
C ALA A 49 7.69 7.41 0.31
N SER A 50 6.63 8.14 -0.05
CA SER A 50 5.32 7.57 -0.45
C SER A 50 4.73 6.58 0.58
N GLU A 51 5.15 6.70 1.83
CA GLU A 51 4.74 5.84 2.94
C GLU A 51 3.95 6.66 3.96
N ALA A 52 2.87 6.08 4.46
CA ALA A 52 2.07 6.63 5.54
C ALA A 52 2.38 5.88 6.84
N HIS A 53 2.68 6.62 7.90
CA HIS A 53 3.00 6.07 9.22
C HIS A 53 1.87 6.41 10.18
N TYR A 54 1.22 5.38 10.69
CA TYR A 54 0.16 5.50 11.69
C TYR A 54 0.75 5.60 13.10
N LEU A 55 0.24 6.54 13.88
CA LEU A 55 0.52 6.72 15.30
C LEU A 55 -0.80 6.60 16.08
N ASP A 56 -0.82 5.74 17.08
CA ASP A 56 -1.91 5.69 18.04
C ASP A 56 -1.94 6.94 18.93
N GLU A 57 -2.91 7.03 19.82
CA GLU A 57 -3.13 8.20 20.68
C GLU A 57 -1.89 8.56 21.51
N ILE A 58 -1.20 7.59 22.09
CA ILE A 58 -0.01 7.81 22.91
C ILE A 58 1.18 8.21 22.06
N ALA A 59 1.43 7.51 20.98
CA ALA A 59 2.50 7.84 20.04
C ALA A 59 2.29 9.23 19.41
N THR A 60 1.05 9.61 19.12
CA THR A 60 0.68 10.94 18.61
C THR A 60 0.99 12.02 19.65
N LEU A 61 0.68 11.78 20.92
CA LEU A 61 0.97 12.73 21.99
C LEU A 61 2.47 12.93 22.13
N VAL A 62 3.27 11.86 22.17
CA VAL A 62 4.74 11.93 22.24
C VAL A 62 5.31 12.64 21.00
N TRP A 63 4.90 12.22 19.81
CA TRP A 63 5.34 12.84 18.56
C TRP A 63 5.04 14.35 18.50
N SER A 64 3.92 14.80 19.07
CA SER A 64 3.54 16.22 19.07
C SER A 64 4.52 17.12 19.84
N THR A 65 5.41 16.53 20.65
CA THR A 65 6.46 17.24 21.40
C THR A 65 7.80 17.29 20.66
N PHE A 66 7.91 16.74 19.45
CA PHE A 66 9.15 16.68 18.66
C PHE A 66 9.43 18.01 17.93
N ASP A 67 9.58 19.08 18.68
CA ASP A 67 9.79 20.44 18.19
C ASP A 67 11.24 20.93 18.31
N GLY A 68 12.14 20.10 18.83
CA GLY A 68 13.53 20.44 19.05
C GLY A 68 13.82 21.19 20.36
N SER A 69 12.87 21.29 21.26
CA SER A 69 13.02 22.04 22.53
C SER A 69 13.58 21.22 23.69
N ALA A 70 13.43 19.87 23.63
CA ALA A 70 13.81 18.97 24.71
C ALA A 70 14.49 17.70 24.18
N THR A 71 15.33 17.10 25.02
CA THR A 71 15.91 15.77 24.80
C THR A 71 14.89 14.67 25.11
N LEU A 72 15.12 13.46 24.59
CA LEU A 72 14.27 12.31 24.94
C LEU A 72 14.30 11.98 26.43
N ASP A 73 15.40 12.24 27.14
CA ASP A 73 15.48 12.07 28.59
C ASP A 73 14.58 13.06 29.35
N GLU A 74 14.53 14.32 28.90
CA GLU A 74 13.63 15.35 29.46
C GLU A 74 12.17 14.99 29.17
N LEU A 75 11.83 14.65 27.93
CA LEU A 75 10.48 14.18 27.57
C LEU A 75 10.07 12.93 28.36
N THR A 76 11.00 11.97 28.54
CA THR A 76 10.76 10.78 29.35
C THR A 76 10.38 11.10 30.79
N ALA A 77 11.09 12.06 31.40
CA ALA A 77 10.80 12.49 32.78
C ALA A 77 9.40 13.13 32.87
N ASP A 78 9.05 14.02 31.93
CA ASP A 78 7.77 14.69 31.89
C ASP A 78 6.61 13.70 31.69
N PHE A 79 6.74 12.77 30.74
CA PHE A 79 5.72 11.74 30.49
C PHE A 79 5.59 10.75 31.65
N ALA A 80 6.70 10.31 32.27
CA ALA A 80 6.67 9.41 33.43
C ALA A 80 5.91 10.08 34.61
N GLU A 81 6.11 11.39 34.84
CA GLU A 81 5.40 12.15 35.87
C GLU A 81 3.91 12.27 35.53
N VAL A 82 3.56 12.71 34.31
CA VAL A 82 2.16 12.91 33.87
C VAL A 82 1.35 11.62 33.93
N PHE A 83 1.91 10.51 33.47
CA PHE A 83 1.22 9.23 33.45
C PHE A 83 1.40 8.39 34.73
N ASN A 84 2.18 8.87 35.69
CA ASN A 84 2.55 8.16 36.89
C ASN A 84 3.07 6.74 36.57
N ALA A 85 3.95 6.65 35.59
CA ALA A 85 4.48 5.41 35.04
C ALA A 85 5.98 5.21 35.42
N ASP A 86 6.47 3.97 35.27
CA ASP A 86 7.87 3.67 35.48
C ASP A 86 8.75 4.34 34.42
N ILE A 87 9.73 5.12 34.86
CA ILE A 87 10.57 5.95 33.98
C ILE A 87 11.39 5.11 32.98
N ASP A 88 11.81 3.90 33.36
CA ASP A 88 12.61 3.04 32.47
C ASP A 88 11.73 2.43 31.36
N VAL A 89 10.46 2.15 31.66
CA VAL A 89 9.48 1.69 30.67
C VAL A 89 9.18 2.84 29.69
N VAL A 90 8.84 4.02 30.20
CA VAL A 90 8.55 5.20 29.38
C VAL A 90 9.74 5.57 28.48
N ARG A 91 10.97 5.48 29.01
CA ARG A 91 12.17 5.71 28.20
C ARG A 91 12.30 4.71 27.07
N GLY A 92 12.08 3.43 27.34
CA GLY A 92 12.12 2.38 26.33
C GLY A 92 11.13 2.63 25.19
N ASP A 93 9.90 3.02 25.54
CA ASP A 93 8.82 3.27 24.57
C ASP A 93 9.10 4.54 23.74
N ILE A 94 9.52 5.64 24.37
CA ILE A 94 9.83 6.90 23.67
C ILE A 94 11.03 6.72 22.74
N VAL A 95 12.10 6.05 23.17
CA VAL A 95 13.26 5.79 22.32
C VAL A 95 12.87 4.89 21.14
N ALA A 96 12.11 3.80 21.38
CA ALA A 96 11.66 2.89 20.34
C ALA A 96 10.77 3.60 19.30
N LEU A 97 9.83 4.45 19.74
CA LEU A 97 9.00 5.25 18.86
C LEU A 97 9.86 6.21 18.01
N THR A 98 10.79 6.94 18.67
CA THR A 98 11.67 7.89 17.99
C THR A 98 12.57 7.20 16.96
N GLN A 99 13.12 6.04 17.29
CA GLN A 99 13.88 5.22 16.35
C GLN A 99 13.01 4.76 15.16
N GLY A 100 11.75 4.39 15.41
CA GLY A 100 10.79 4.03 14.36
C GLY A 100 10.55 5.19 13.38
N ILE A 101 10.26 6.38 13.92
CA ILE A 101 10.06 7.62 13.15
C ILE A 101 11.36 8.01 12.42
N GLY A 102 12.52 7.82 13.05
CA GLY A 102 13.84 8.05 12.43
C GLY A 102 14.10 7.14 11.25
N ARG A 103 13.91 5.81 11.40
CA ARG A 103 14.02 4.86 10.28
C ARG A 103 13.12 5.21 9.11
N ALA A 104 11.94 5.73 9.40
CA ALA A 104 11.00 6.21 8.40
C ALA A 104 11.46 7.48 7.66
N GLY A 105 12.62 8.06 8.04
CA GLY A 105 13.14 9.27 7.40
C GLY A 105 12.37 10.54 7.76
N LEU A 106 11.65 10.55 8.87
CA LEU A 106 10.79 11.67 9.27
C LEU A 106 11.51 12.67 10.19
N LEU A 107 12.70 12.33 10.73
CA LEU A 107 13.48 13.16 11.65
C LEU A 107 14.66 13.84 10.97
N VAL A 108 14.94 15.07 11.37
CA VAL A 108 16.13 15.81 10.96
C VAL A 108 17.39 15.15 11.57
N GLY A 109 18.46 15.02 10.79
CA GLY A 109 19.74 14.47 11.24
C GLY A 109 19.77 12.94 11.40
N VAL A 110 18.70 12.24 11.05
CA VAL A 110 18.62 10.78 11.07
C VAL A 110 18.53 10.25 9.65
N ALA A 111 19.38 9.27 9.33
CA ALA A 111 19.39 8.63 8.03
C ALA A 111 18.08 7.86 7.79
N TYR A 112 17.50 8.05 6.61
CA TYR A 112 16.39 7.21 6.16
C TYR A 112 16.92 5.79 5.95
N GLU A 113 16.43 4.88 6.75
CA GLU A 113 16.67 3.46 6.57
C GLU A 113 15.44 2.90 5.85
N ALA A 114 15.52 2.81 4.51
CA ALA A 114 14.46 2.12 3.77
C ALA A 114 14.26 0.74 4.40
N GLN A 115 13.27 0.61 5.26
CA GLN A 115 12.82 -0.69 5.69
C GLN A 115 12.23 -1.36 4.45
N ARG A 116 13.06 -2.08 3.73
CA ARG A 116 12.55 -3.19 2.95
C ARG A 116 12.08 -4.24 3.95
N ASP A 117 10.95 -3.97 4.59
CA ASP A 117 10.17 -5.06 5.11
C ASP A 117 9.80 -5.88 3.88
N PRO A 118 10.31 -7.10 3.73
CA PRO A 118 9.91 -7.93 2.59
C PRO A 118 8.41 -8.20 2.58
N SER A 119 7.68 -7.93 3.68
CA SER A 119 6.22 -7.98 3.75
C SER A 119 5.53 -6.73 3.16
N PHE A 120 6.27 -5.61 2.95
CA PHE A 120 5.80 -4.39 2.26
C PHE A 120 6.54 -4.10 0.96
N ALA A 121 7.30 -5.04 0.43
CA ALA A 121 7.65 -4.98 -0.98
C ALA A 121 6.32 -4.96 -1.75
N PHE A 122 6.00 -3.84 -2.42
CA PHE A 122 4.90 -3.86 -3.38
C PHE A 122 5.12 -5.09 -4.25
N PRO A 123 4.15 -6.01 -4.29
CA PRO A 123 4.34 -7.22 -5.07
C PRO A 123 4.67 -6.77 -6.49
N THR A 124 5.85 -7.12 -6.95
CA THR A 124 6.30 -6.78 -8.32
C THR A 124 5.46 -7.53 -9.34
N GLY A 125 4.66 -8.48 -8.85
CA GLY A 125 3.82 -9.33 -9.69
C GLY A 125 4.64 -10.28 -10.56
N VAL A 126 3.95 -10.93 -11.47
CA VAL A 126 4.54 -11.79 -12.48
C VAL A 126 5.11 -10.93 -13.62
N ALA A 127 6.32 -11.23 -14.08
CA ALA A 127 6.91 -10.51 -15.19
C ALA A 127 6.15 -10.80 -16.50
N VAL A 128 6.10 -9.81 -17.39
CA VAL A 128 5.47 -9.98 -18.70
C VAL A 128 6.13 -11.12 -19.47
N GLY A 129 5.33 -12.04 -20.00
CA GLY A 129 5.76 -13.25 -20.69
C GLY A 129 5.96 -14.47 -19.78
N GLU A 130 5.97 -14.31 -18.47
CA GLU A 130 6.06 -15.42 -17.52
C GLU A 130 4.68 -16.00 -17.19
N PRO A 131 4.59 -17.30 -16.87
CA PRO A 131 3.32 -17.93 -16.53
C PRO A 131 2.69 -17.33 -15.27
N ILE A 132 1.39 -17.07 -15.33
CA ILE A 132 0.60 -16.74 -14.14
C ILE A 132 0.57 -17.96 -13.21
N PRO A 133 0.78 -17.80 -11.89
CA PRO A 133 0.63 -18.89 -10.93
C PRO A 133 -0.72 -19.61 -11.06
N PRO A 134 -0.74 -20.93 -11.13
CA PRO A 134 -1.97 -21.69 -11.32
C PRO A 134 -2.89 -21.54 -10.11
N PHE A 135 -4.17 -21.41 -10.39
CA PHE A 135 -5.22 -21.44 -9.36
C PHE A 135 -6.36 -22.36 -9.79
N ARG A 136 -7.20 -22.72 -8.82
CA ARG A 136 -8.47 -23.41 -9.02
C ARG A 136 -9.46 -22.86 -8.01
N LEU A 137 -10.53 -22.24 -8.49
CA LEU A 137 -11.48 -21.48 -7.66
C LEU A 137 -12.92 -21.83 -8.07
N PRO A 138 -13.86 -21.87 -7.11
CA PRO A 138 -15.26 -22.09 -7.42
C PRO A 138 -15.90 -20.87 -8.12
N ASP A 139 -16.77 -21.13 -9.05
CA ASP A 139 -17.69 -20.17 -9.63
C ASP A 139 -19.00 -20.03 -8.78
N PRO A 140 -19.96 -19.18 -9.17
CA PRO A 140 -21.22 -19.01 -8.45
C PRO A 140 -22.09 -20.28 -8.34
N ASP A 141 -21.90 -21.25 -9.23
CA ASP A 141 -22.61 -22.53 -9.24
C ASP A 141 -21.86 -23.62 -8.45
N GLY A 142 -20.68 -23.28 -7.90
CA GLY A 142 -19.80 -24.18 -7.16
C GLY A 142 -18.95 -25.08 -8.05
N ALA A 143 -18.88 -24.81 -9.35
CA ALA A 143 -17.99 -25.54 -10.26
C ALA A 143 -16.56 -24.98 -10.14
N GLU A 144 -15.59 -25.90 -10.04
CA GLU A 144 -14.17 -25.56 -9.96
C GLU A 144 -13.64 -25.13 -11.32
N VAL A 145 -13.15 -23.91 -11.41
CA VAL A 145 -12.52 -23.31 -12.61
C VAL A 145 -11.03 -23.12 -12.37
N ALA A 146 -10.20 -23.74 -13.20
CA ALA A 146 -8.76 -23.52 -13.17
C ALA A 146 -8.33 -22.43 -14.15
N LEU A 147 -7.16 -21.83 -13.91
CA LEU A 147 -6.56 -20.90 -14.88
C LEU A 147 -6.46 -21.51 -16.29
N ALA A 148 -6.12 -22.81 -16.37
CA ALA A 148 -6.02 -23.53 -17.65
C ALA A 148 -7.36 -23.60 -18.42
N ASP A 149 -8.49 -23.55 -17.70
CA ASP A 149 -9.83 -23.56 -18.33
C ASP A 149 -10.19 -22.19 -18.93
N LEU A 150 -9.44 -21.14 -18.54
CA LEU A 150 -9.57 -19.78 -19.05
C LEU A 150 -8.61 -19.49 -20.21
N ALA A 151 -7.53 -20.26 -20.34
CA ALA A 151 -6.43 -20.02 -21.28
C ALA A 151 -6.75 -20.33 -22.78
N GLU A 152 -8.03 -20.43 -23.15
CA GLU A 152 -8.44 -20.55 -24.56
C GLU A 152 -8.51 -19.20 -25.28
N ARG A 153 -8.43 -18.09 -24.52
CA ARG A 153 -8.50 -16.71 -25.00
C ARG A 153 -7.79 -15.77 -24.01
N PRO A 154 -7.43 -14.56 -24.44
CA PRO A 154 -6.93 -13.57 -23.52
C PRO A 154 -7.94 -13.21 -22.42
N VAL A 155 -7.46 -13.00 -21.21
CA VAL A 155 -8.29 -12.72 -20.02
C VAL A 155 -7.84 -11.43 -19.37
N LEU A 156 -8.76 -10.52 -19.10
CA LEU A 156 -8.56 -9.44 -18.12
C LEU A 156 -8.92 -10.00 -16.75
N LEU A 157 -7.90 -10.43 -16.01
CA LEU A 157 -8.02 -11.02 -14.68
C LEU A 157 -7.96 -9.91 -13.64
N VAL A 158 -9.05 -9.70 -12.89
CA VAL A 158 -9.19 -8.60 -11.93
C VAL A 158 -9.36 -9.14 -10.52
N ASN A 159 -8.52 -8.68 -9.60
CA ASN A 159 -8.69 -8.83 -8.16
C ASN A 159 -9.74 -7.82 -7.67
N TRP A 160 -10.84 -8.30 -7.17
CA TRP A 160 -12.05 -7.54 -6.90
C TRP A 160 -12.56 -7.72 -5.46
N SER A 161 -13.29 -6.74 -4.97
CA SER A 161 -14.01 -6.88 -3.71
C SER A 161 -15.29 -6.03 -3.73
N PRO A 162 -16.46 -6.60 -3.37
CA PRO A 162 -17.70 -5.83 -3.28
C PRO A 162 -17.68 -4.80 -2.15
N ARG A 163 -16.77 -4.95 -1.18
CA ARG A 163 -16.60 -4.04 -0.03
C ARG A 163 -15.57 -2.93 -0.29
N CYS A 164 -14.94 -2.94 -1.47
CA CYS A 164 -13.91 -1.97 -1.82
C CYS A 164 -14.53 -0.76 -2.54
N GLY A 165 -14.50 0.44 -1.91
CA GLY A 165 -15.01 1.66 -2.52
C GLY A 165 -14.31 2.05 -3.83
N PHE A 166 -13.05 1.66 -4.03
CA PHE A 166 -12.34 1.85 -5.29
C PHE A 166 -12.87 0.92 -6.39
N CYS A 167 -13.26 -0.31 -6.06
CA CYS A 167 -13.90 -1.22 -6.99
C CYS A 167 -15.28 -0.68 -7.40
N THR A 168 -16.08 -0.22 -6.45
CA THR A 168 -17.36 0.45 -6.74
C THR A 168 -17.18 1.63 -7.68
N ARG A 169 -16.15 2.44 -7.48
CA ARG A 169 -15.87 3.61 -8.31
C ARG A 169 -15.59 3.27 -9.77
N ILE A 170 -14.90 2.16 -10.04
CA ILE A 170 -14.54 1.77 -11.42
C ILE A 170 -15.54 0.83 -12.09
N ALA A 171 -16.52 0.30 -11.35
CA ALA A 171 -17.51 -0.62 -11.89
C ALA A 171 -18.26 -0.08 -13.13
N PRO A 172 -18.75 1.18 -13.15
CA PRO A 172 -19.39 1.75 -14.34
C PRO A 172 -18.49 1.72 -15.57
N GLU A 173 -17.23 2.11 -15.41
CA GLU A 173 -16.29 2.19 -16.51
C GLU A 173 -15.92 0.80 -17.06
N LEU A 174 -15.72 -0.19 -16.17
CA LEU A 174 -15.50 -1.57 -16.60
C LEU A 174 -16.73 -2.14 -17.34
N ALA A 175 -17.95 -1.76 -16.92
CA ALA A 175 -19.17 -2.15 -17.60
C ALA A 175 -19.27 -1.57 -19.03
N GLU A 176 -18.85 -0.33 -19.22
CA GLU A 176 -18.80 0.30 -20.55
C GLU A 176 -17.74 -0.35 -21.46
N LEU A 177 -16.62 -0.81 -20.88
CA LEU A 177 -15.52 -1.44 -21.63
C LEU A 177 -15.77 -2.93 -21.93
N GLN A 178 -16.60 -3.60 -21.15
CA GLN A 178 -16.83 -5.05 -21.28
C GLN A 178 -17.28 -5.51 -22.68
N PRO A 179 -18.24 -4.83 -23.38
CA PRO A 179 -18.62 -5.22 -24.74
C PRO A 179 -17.46 -5.09 -25.74
N GLU A 180 -16.56 -4.13 -25.55
CA GLU A 180 -15.42 -3.92 -26.43
C GLU A 180 -14.35 -4.97 -26.22
N LEU A 181 -14.08 -5.35 -24.95
CA LEU A 181 -13.23 -6.47 -24.60
C LEU A 181 -13.75 -7.78 -25.24
N GLN A 182 -15.04 -8.05 -25.08
CA GLN A 182 -15.68 -9.22 -25.68
C GLN A 182 -15.58 -9.23 -27.21
N ALA A 183 -15.76 -8.08 -27.87
CA ALA A 183 -15.62 -7.96 -29.33
C ALA A 183 -14.18 -8.28 -29.80
N ARG A 184 -13.18 -8.16 -28.92
CA ARG A 184 -11.78 -8.52 -29.16
C ARG A 184 -11.41 -9.91 -28.67
N GLY A 185 -12.37 -10.67 -28.16
CA GLY A 185 -12.17 -11.99 -27.61
C GLY A 185 -11.48 -12.01 -26.25
N VAL A 186 -11.43 -10.87 -25.54
CA VAL A 186 -10.89 -10.78 -24.17
C VAL A 186 -12.03 -11.06 -23.18
N GLU A 187 -11.87 -12.09 -22.36
CA GLU A 187 -12.82 -12.39 -21.29
C GLU A 187 -12.48 -11.59 -20.02
N MET A 188 -13.48 -10.98 -19.38
CA MET A 188 -13.31 -10.34 -18.09
C MET A 188 -13.62 -11.34 -16.99
N VAL A 189 -12.64 -11.60 -16.11
CA VAL A 189 -12.73 -12.54 -14.99
C VAL A 189 -12.40 -11.83 -13.69
N PHE A 190 -13.32 -11.89 -12.73
CA PHE A 190 -13.11 -11.37 -11.40
C PHE A 190 -12.77 -12.51 -10.43
N ILE A 191 -11.60 -12.40 -9.78
CA ILE A 191 -11.32 -13.15 -8.56
C ILE A 191 -11.74 -12.24 -7.41
N THR A 192 -12.75 -12.65 -6.65
CA THR A 192 -13.41 -11.78 -5.69
C THR A 192 -13.48 -12.38 -4.30
N LEU A 193 -13.48 -11.48 -3.32
CA LEU A 193 -13.85 -11.78 -1.92
C LEU A 193 -15.38 -11.84 -1.78
N GLY A 194 -15.84 -12.54 -0.74
CA GLY A 194 -17.25 -12.70 -0.45
C GLY A 194 -17.92 -13.73 -1.34
N ASP A 195 -19.23 -13.90 -1.14
CA ASP A 195 -20.04 -14.85 -1.87
C ASP A 195 -20.86 -14.19 -3.01
N ALA A 196 -21.70 -14.99 -3.68
CA ALA A 196 -22.53 -14.52 -4.79
C ALA A 196 -23.57 -13.45 -4.34
N GLU A 197 -24.05 -13.51 -3.10
CA GLU A 197 -25.05 -12.55 -2.60
C GLU A 197 -24.39 -11.19 -2.32
N GLU A 198 -23.17 -11.17 -1.82
CA GLU A 198 -22.40 -9.94 -1.57
C GLU A 198 -21.96 -9.25 -2.87
N ASN A 199 -21.60 -10.01 -3.90
CA ASN A 199 -21.12 -9.46 -5.17
C ASN A 199 -22.25 -9.02 -6.12
N ARG A 200 -23.40 -9.67 -6.06
CA ARG A 200 -24.53 -9.44 -6.99
C ARG A 200 -24.98 -7.98 -7.06
N PRO A 201 -25.24 -7.28 -5.95
CA PRO A 201 -25.77 -5.92 -6.00
C PRO A 201 -24.88 -4.96 -6.82
N LEU A 202 -23.58 -4.99 -6.64
CA LEU A 202 -22.65 -4.12 -7.34
C LEU A 202 -22.58 -4.45 -8.85
N LEU A 203 -22.59 -5.73 -9.19
CA LEU A 203 -22.53 -6.17 -10.59
C LEU A 203 -23.82 -5.81 -11.32
N GLU A 204 -25.00 -6.05 -10.71
CA GLU A 204 -26.31 -5.74 -11.29
C GLU A 204 -26.53 -4.24 -11.43
N GLU A 205 -26.17 -3.44 -10.43
CA GLU A 205 -26.32 -1.97 -10.44
C GLU A 205 -25.64 -1.33 -11.66
N HIS A 206 -24.48 -1.84 -12.06
CA HIS A 206 -23.69 -1.32 -13.16
C HIS A 206 -23.81 -2.13 -14.46
N GLY A 207 -24.56 -3.23 -14.44
CA GLY A 207 -24.73 -4.10 -15.62
C GLY A 207 -23.45 -4.88 -15.98
N LEU A 208 -22.52 -5.06 -15.03
CA LEU A 208 -21.32 -5.86 -15.19
C LEU A 208 -21.67 -7.35 -15.25
N GLN A 209 -21.10 -8.07 -16.22
CA GLN A 209 -21.31 -9.50 -16.42
C GLN A 209 -19.96 -10.22 -16.60
N PRO A 210 -19.00 -10.08 -15.69
CA PRO A 210 -17.75 -10.83 -15.73
C PRO A 210 -18.01 -12.30 -15.38
N ARG A 211 -17.08 -13.17 -15.72
CA ARG A 211 -16.99 -14.45 -15.01
C ARG A 211 -16.49 -14.18 -13.59
N VAL A 212 -17.21 -14.67 -12.59
CA VAL A 212 -16.86 -14.48 -11.18
C VAL A 212 -16.30 -15.77 -10.62
N LEU A 213 -15.15 -15.67 -9.95
CA LEU A 213 -14.52 -16.77 -9.23
C LEU A 213 -14.32 -16.34 -7.78
N PHE A 214 -14.71 -17.18 -6.84
CA PHE A 214 -14.59 -16.89 -5.43
C PHE A 214 -13.27 -17.38 -4.87
N GLY A 215 -12.52 -16.46 -4.33
CA GLY A 215 -11.27 -16.74 -3.64
C GLY A 215 -10.93 -15.56 -2.75
N GLU A 216 -10.29 -15.81 -1.64
CA GLU A 216 -9.70 -14.73 -0.90
C GLU A 216 -8.50 -14.25 -1.71
N GLY A 217 -8.56 -13.01 -2.24
CA GLY A 217 -7.55 -12.48 -3.17
C GLY A 217 -6.12 -12.49 -2.61
N LEU A 218 -5.97 -12.53 -1.28
CA LEU A 218 -4.68 -12.71 -0.61
C LEU A 218 -4.20 -14.16 -0.61
N ASP A 219 -5.11 -15.12 -0.74
CA ASP A 219 -4.81 -16.56 -0.75
C ASP A 219 -4.55 -17.09 -2.18
N VAL A 220 -4.88 -16.30 -3.19
CA VAL A 220 -4.58 -16.63 -4.58
C VAL A 220 -3.20 -16.06 -4.93
N GLU A 221 -2.23 -16.93 -5.16
CA GLU A 221 -0.81 -16.58 -5.33
C GLU A 221 -0.59 -15.43 -6.33
N VAL A 222 -1.37 -15.39 -7.41
CA VAL A 222 -1.26 -14.31 -8.44
C VAL A 222 -1.50 -12.92 -7.89
N PHE A 223 -2.28 -12.78 -6.82
CA PHE A 223 -2.59 -11.52 -6.16
C PHE A 223 -2.15 -11.47 -4.69
N ALA A 224 -1.26 -12.40 -4.27
CA ALA A 224 -0.78 -12.45 -2.90
C ALA A 224 -0.17 -11.11 -2.46
N GLY A 225 -0.68 -10.55 -1.36
CA GLY A 225 -0.22 -9.26 -0.83
C GLY A 225 -0.66 -8.03 -1.64
N VAL A 226 -1.56 -8.19 -2.63
CA VAL A 226 -2.03 -7.09 -3.49
C VAL A 226 -3.45 -6.69 -3.09
N GLY A 227 -3.66 -5.39 -2.90
CA GLY A 227 -4.99 -4.82 -2.65
C GLY A 227 -5.89 -4.79 -3.89
N THR A 228 -7.17 -4.46 -3.66
CA THR A 228 -8.19 -4.31 -4.71
C THR A 228 -8.46 -2.83 -5.03
N PRO A 229 -8.73 -2.46 -6.30
CA PRO A 229 -8.64 -3.30 -7.48
C PRO A 229 -7.21 -3.45 -7.97
N SER A 230 -6.88 -4.63 -8.47
CA SER A 230 -5.65 -4.87 -9.22
C SER A 230 -5.93 -5.84 -10.38
N ALA A 231 -5.10 -5.86 -11.41
CA ALA A 231 -5.39 -6.66 -12.58
C ALA A 231 -4.14 -7.10 -13.34
N TYR A 232 -4.30 -8.18 -14.11
CA TYR A 232 -3.44 -8.60 -15.21
C TYR A 232 -4.21 -8.72 -16.51
N LEU A 233 -3.57 -8.41 -17.62
CA LEU A 233 -3.94 -9.03 -18.88
C LEU A 233 -3.16 -10.33 -19.01
N VAL A 234 -3.87 -11.44 -19.22
CA VAL A 234 -3.32 -12.79 -19.38
C VAL A 234 -3.55 -13.21 -20.83
N ASP A 235 -2.55 -13.77 -21.48
CA ASP A 235 -2.68 -14.25 -22.85
C ASP A 235 -3.34 -15.65 -22.94
N ASP A 236 -3.52 -16.15 -24.15
CA ASP A 236 -4.09 -17.46 -24.45
C ASP A 236 -3.17 -18.65 -24.13
N GLU A 237 -1.94 -18.37 -23.67
CA GLU A 237 -1.02 -19.37 -23.12
C GLU A 237 -1.00 -19.38 -21.58
N GLY A 238 -1.78 -18.51 -20.91
CA GLY A 238 -1.80 -18.35 -19.46
C GLY A 238 -0.62 -17.56 -18.89
N LYS A 239 0.02 -16.73 -19.72
CA LYS A 239 1.14 -15.87 -19.33
C LYS A 239 0.69 -14.43 -19.11
N ALA A 240 1.41 -13.69 -18.28
CA ALA A 240 1.20 -12.27 -18.09
C ALA A 240 1.47 -11.49 -19.40
N ALA A 241 0.44 -10.93 -20.01
CA ALA A 241 0.55 -10.05 -21.16
C ALA A 241 0.70 -8.56 -20.74
N SER A 242 0.51 -8.25 -19.47
CA SER A 242 0.77 -6.95 -18.86
C SER A 242 1.54 -7.11 -17.54
N PRO A 243 2.25 -6.07 -17.05
CA PRO A 243 2.68 -6.05 -15.67
C PRO A 243 1.46 -6.03 -14.73
N LEU A 244 1.68 -6.38 -13.46
CA LEU A 244 0.67 -6.18 -12.41
C LEU A 244 0.25 -4.71 -12.38
N THR A 245 -1.03 -4.48 -12.54
CA THR A 245 -1.62 -3.14 -12.56
C THR A 245 -2.45 -2.96 -11.31
N ILE A 246 -2.13 -1.95 -10.48
CA ILE A 246 -2.76 -1.73 -9.17
C ILE A 246 -3.41 -0.35 -9.16
N GLY A 247 -4.65 -0.29 -8.67
CA GLY A 247 -5.36 0.95 -8.38
C GLY A 247 -6.48 1.28 -9.36
N ALA A 248 -7.41 2.08 -8.84
CA ALA A 248 -8.66 2.41 -9.52
C ALA A 248 -8.52 3.28 -10.78
N ASP A 249 -7.39 3.96 -10.94
CA ASP A 249 -7.13 4.76 -12.15
C ASP A 249 -6.45 3.91 -13.23
N LYS A 250 -5.62 2.94 -12.83
CA LYS A 250 -4.81 2.14 -13.75
C LYS A 250 -5.51 0.89 -14.28
N VAL A 251 -6.40 0.27 -13.48
CA VAL A 251 -7.13 -0.94 -13.92
C VAL A 251 -8.04 -0.65 -15.10
N PRO A 252 -8.83 0.45 -15.12
CA PRO A 252 -9.58 0.85 -16.32
C PRO A 252 -8.67 1.20 -17.51
N ASP A 253 -7.48 1.81 -17.28
CA ASP A 253 -6.51 2.07 -18.36
C ASP A 253 -6.02 0.78 -19.01
N LEU A 254 -5.73 -0.26 -18.22
CA LEU A 254 -5.39 -1.58 -18.73
C LEU A 254 -6.54 -2.16 -19.55
N ALA A 255 -7.79 -2.07 -19.05
CA ALA A 255 -8.97 -2.53 -19.76
C ALA A 255 -9.17 -1.80 -21.08
N ARG A 256 -9.00 -0.45 -21.12
CA ARG A 256 -9.04 0.35 -22.35
C ARG A 256 -7.96 -0.07 -23.35
N SER A 257 -6.74 -0.28 -22.89
CA SER A 257 -5.65 -0.77 -23.73
C SER A 257 -5.98 -2.14 -24.36
N ALA A 258 -6.53 -3.07 -23.57
CA ALA A 258 -6.95 -4.39 -24.05
C ALA A 258 -8.16 -4.30 -25.02
N ALA A 259 -9.04 -3.31 -24.83
CA ALA A 259 -10.13 -2.99 -25.74
C ALA A 259 -9.66 -2.27 -27.01
N GLY A 260 -8.39 -1.83 -27.09
CA GLY A 260 -7.79 -1.15 -28.23
C GLY A 260 -8.16 0.32 -28.38
N ARG A 261 -8.36 0.96 -27.26
CA ARG A 261 -8.56 2.42 -27.15
C ARG A 261 -7.28 3.15 -26.73
#